data_6b20846ab17e9332e486a95ed82427e9
#
_entry.id   6b20846ab17e9332e486a95ed82427e9
#
_cell.length_a   1.000
_cell.length_b   1.000
_cell.length_c   1.000
_cell.angle_alpha   90.00
_cell.angle_beta   90.00
_cell.angle_gamma   90.00
#
_symmetry.space_group_name_H-M   'P 1'
#
loop_
_entity.id
_entity.type
_entity.pdbx_description
1 polymer ?
#
loop_
_entity_poly.entity_id
_entity_poly.type
_entity_poly.pdbx_seq_one_letter_code
_entity_poly.pdbx_strand_id
1 'polypeptide(L)'
;MDKKTIAVLLATYNGERFLREQIESLYAQTIKDWTIYVHDDGSTDGTKAILDEYAEKKDNFVVLEYPSQKGASNNFFSLLKRVDASYFFFADQDDVWMYNKMEKCLGRMLQIEKSTISKPVLVCCDACVTDEKLKVISPSLWERSGAHPEFLTNFNESAATPFVTGCTMLLNKAAKESVLWDVIEKATMHDAFITLCVFKACGIVEPIRESLMYYRQHGENTLGAYSKENSRLMYKL
;
A
#
# COMPACT_ATOMS: atom_id res chain seq x y z
N MET A 1 25.93 -10.13 -6.93
CA MET A 1 24.76 -9.20 -6.76
C MET A 1 23.79 -9.92 -5.88
N ASP A 2 23.47 -9.38 -4.75
CA ASP A 2 22.48 -9.98 -3.85
C ASP A 2 21.14 -10.06 -4.55
N LYS A 3 20.43 -11.18 -4.39
CA LYS A 3 19.10 -11.39 -4.97
C LYS A 3 18.16 -10.34 -4.39
N LYS A 4 17.58 -9.50 -5.25
CA LYS A 4 16.60 -8.49 -4.81
C LYS A 4 15.33 -9.20 -4.33
N THR A 5 14.94 -8.95 -3.09
CA THR A 5 13.77 -9.57 -2.43
C THR A 5 12.58 -8.62 -2.47
N ILE A 6 11.39 -9.15 -2.69
CA ILE A 6 10.13 -8.41 -2.71
C ILE A 6 9.28 -8.85 -1.53
N ALA A 7 8.87 -7.91 -0.72
CA ALA A 7 7.93 -8.10 0.37
C ALA A 7 6.56 -7.48 0.03
N VAL A 8 5.49 -8.20 0.31
CA VAL A 8 4.13 -7.67 0.36
C VAL A 8 3.74 -7.58 1.83
N LEU A 9 3.52 -6.37 2.31
CA LEU A 9 3.09 -6.09 3.67
C LEU A 9 1.56 -6.09 3.71
N LEU A 10 0.95 -7.04 4.39
CA LEU A 10 -0.49 -7.21 4.50
C LEU A 10 -0.93 -6.93 5.93
N ALA A 11 -1.72 -5.87 6.13
CA ALA A 11 -2.31 -5.55 7.43
C ALA A 11 -3.74 -6.07 7.50
N THR A 12 -4.10 -6.80 8.58
CA THR A 12 -5.44 -7.36 8.76
C THR A 12 -6.07 -6.99 10.09
N TYR A 13 -7.38 -6.78 10.07
CA TYR A 13 -8.25 -6.65 11.23
C TYR A 13 -9.71 -6.90 10.82
N ASN A 14 -10.35 -7.97 11.34
CA ASN A 14 -11.72 -8.38 11.03
C ASN A 14 -12.00 -8.40 9.50
N GLY A 15 -11.11 -9.05 8.75
CA GLY A 15 -11.13 -9.08 7.29
C GLY A 15 -11.71 -10.37 6.67
N GLU A 16 -12.30 -11.27 7.47
CA GLU A 16 -12.76 -12.59 7.03
C GLU A 16 -13.49 -12.57 5.69
N ARG A 17 -14.29 -11.54 5.47
CA ARG A 17 -15.17 -11.42 4.32
C ARG A 17 -14.46 -11.31 2.98
N PHE A 18 -13.32 -10.60 2.93
CA PHE A 18 -12.64 -10.23 1.67
C PHE A 18 -11.21 -10.76 1.57
N LEU A 19 -10.61 -11.15 2.69
CA LEU A 19 -9.20 -11.48 2.79
C LEU A 19 -8.76 -12.57 1.81
N ARG A 20 -9.59 -13.60 1.57
CA ARG A 20 -9.26 -14.68 0.63
C ARG A 20 -9.12 -14.15 -0.79
N GLU A 21 -10.04 -13.30 -1.26
CA GLU A 21 -9.95 -12.72 -2.61
C GLU A 21 -8.67 -11.88 -2.77
N GLN A 22 -8.32 -11.10 -1.76
CA GLN A 22 -7.08 -10.32 -1.79
C GLN A 22 -5.87 -11.24 -1.85
N ILE A 23 -5.74 -12.24 -0.98
CA ILE A 23 -4.60 -13.18 -1.00
C ILE A 23 -4.50 -13.90 -2.34
N GLU A 24 -5.60 -14.40 -2.89
CA GLU A 24 -5.60 -15.08 -4.20
C GLU A 24 -5.17 -14.13 -5.34
N SER A 25 -5.52 -12.84 -5.26
CA SER A 25 -5.07 -11.84 -6.23
C SER A 25 -3.55 -11.59 -6.18
N LEU A 26 -2.94 -11.73 -4.99
CA LEU A 26 -1.48 -11.69 -4.82
C LEU A 26 -0.83 -12.92 -5.46
N TYR A 27 -1.38 -14.13 -5.26
CA TYR A 27 -0.87 -15.34 -5.91
C TYR A 27 -1.09 -15.36 -7.42
N ALA A 28 -2.07 -14.61 -7.95
CA ALA A 28 -2.31 -14.45 -9.38
C ALA A 28 -1.31 -13.51 -10.09
N GLN A 29 -0.42 -12.80 -9.37
CA GLN A 29 0.54 -11.88 -9.98
C GLN A 29 1.48 -12.57 -10.96
N THR A 30 1.91 -11.86 -12.02
CA THR A 30 2.86 -12.36 -13.04
C THR A 30 4.24 -12.63 -12.45
N ILE A 31 4.71 -11.77 -11.52
CA ILE A 31 5.93 -12.00 -10.75
C ILE A 31 5.65 -13.04 -9.66
N LYS A 32 6.56 -14.00 -9.46
CA LYS A 32 6.38 -15.11 -8.50
C LYS A 32 7.36 -15.12 -7.34
N ASP A 33 8.46 -14.35 -7.42
CA ASP A 33 9.53 -14.34 -6.42
C ASP A 33 9.31 -13.20 -5.41
N TRP A 34 8.38 -13.40 -4.50
CA TRP A 34 7.99 -12.48 -3.43
C TRP A 34 7.51 -13.24 -2.20
N THR A 35 7.44 -12.55 -1.06
CA THR A 35 6.93 -13.08 0.21
C THR A 35 5.89 -12.14 0.79
N ILE A 36 4.76 -12.69 1.25
CA ILE A 36 3.78 -11.96 2.06
C ILE A 36 4.26 -11.99 3.51
N TYR A 37 4.27 -10.83 4.14
CA TYR A 37 4.41 -10.64 5.57
C TYR A 37 3.12 -10.04 6.10
N VAL A 38 2.41 -10.77 6.91
CA VAL A 38 1.11 -10.35 7.44
C VAL A 38 1.15 -10.21 8.95
N HIS A 39 0.46 -9.20 9.46
CA HIS A 39 0.17 -9.08 10.88
C HIS A 39 -1.31 -8.78 11.08
N ASP A 40 -1.92 -9.56 11.98
CA ASP A 40 -3.31 -9.39 12.38
C ASP A 40 -3.42 -8.55 13.64
N ASP A 41 -4.15 -7.46 13.55
CA ASP A 41 -4.27 -6.45 14.62
C ASP A 41 -5.28 -6.83 15.73
N GLY A 42 -5.51 -8.13 15.92
CA GLY A 42 -6.36 -8.69 16.97
C GLY A 42 -7.79 -8.97 16.52
N SER A 43 -7.96 -9.57 15.34
CA SER A 43 -9.26 -9.97 14.80
C SER A 43 -10.02 -10.91 15.74
N THR A 44 -11.35 -10.76 15.73
CA THR A 44 -12.31 -11.56 16.51
C THR A 44 -13.21 -12.43 15.62
N ASP A 45 -13.11 -12.28 14.30
CA ASP A 45 -13.81 -13.09 13.27
C ASP A 45 -12.92 -14.25 12.76
N GLY A 46 -13.25 -14.82 11.62
CA GLY A 46 -12.51 -15.92 10.98
C GLY A 46 -11.17 -15.54 10.33
N THR A 47 -10.72 -14.26 10.44
CA THR A 47 -9.49 -13.78 9.81
C THR A 47 -8.28 -14.64 10.16
N LYS A 48 -8.07 -14.93 11.45
CA LYS A 48 -6.91 -15.73 11.91
C LYS A 48 -6.89 -17.12 11.31
N ALA A 49 -8.05 -17.79 11.25
CA ALA A 49 -8.15 -19.13 10.65
C ALA A 49 -7.77 -19.12 9.17
N ILE A 50 -8.08 -18.03 8.44
CA ILE A 50 -7.66 -17.85 7.04
C ILE A 50 -6.14 -17.69 6.97
N LEU A 51 -5.54 -16.86 7.83
CA LEU A 51 -4.09 -16.62 7.84
C LEU A 51 -3.31 -17.89 8.14
N ASP A 52 -3.75 -18.66 9.15
CA ASP A 52 -3.14 -19.95 9.53
C ASP A 52 -3.20 -20.95 8.38
N GLU A 53 -4.34 -21.05 7.69
CA GLU A 53 -4.50 -21.91 6.51
C GLU A 53 -3.48 -21.59 5.40
N TYR A 54 -3.26 -20.30 5.10
CA TYR A 54 -2.30 -19.92 4.09
C TYR A 54 -0.85 -20.11 4.56
N ALA A 55 -0.54 -19.86 5.83
CA ALA A 55 0.78 -20.09 6.40
C ALA A 55 1.18 -21.58 6.38
N GLU A 56 0.22 -22.47 6.60
CA GLU A 56 0.45 -23.92 6.49
C GLU A 56 0.69 -24.41 5.06
N LYS A 57 0.07 -23.75 4.06
CA LYS A 57 0.07 -24.20 2.67
C LYS A 57 1.10 -23.55 1.77
N LYS A 58 1.69 -22.42 2.20
CA LYS A 58 2.52 -21.55 1.35
C LYS A 58 3.79 -21.13 2.06
N ASP A 59 4.93 -21.56 1.57
CA ASP A 59 6.25 -21.23 2.14
C ASP A 59 6.60 -19.72 2.10
N ASN A 60 5.95 -18.97 1.19
CA ASN A 60 6.13 -17.52 1.03
C ASN A 60 5.02 -16.70 1.71
N PHE A 61 4.30 -17.28 2.69
CA PHE A 61 3.30 -16.58 3.51
C PHE A 61 3.73 -16.64 4.97
N VAL A 62 4.13 -15.48 5.53
CA VAL A 62 4.72 -15.38 6.86
C VAL A 62 3.82 -14.55 7.76
N VAL A 63 3.21 -15.18 8.76
CA VAL A 63 2.47 -14.49 9.81
C VAL A 63 3.46 -13.99 10.86
N LEU A 64 3.47 -12.68 11.11
CA LEU A 64 4.32 -12.06 12.13
C LEU A 64 3.52 -11.89 13.42
N GLU A 65 3.99 -12.52 14.48
CA GLU A 65 3.35 -12.45 15.80
C GLU A 65 4.00 -11.36 16.66
N TYR A 66 3.24 -10.31 16.94
CA TYR A 66 3.58 -9.28 17.91
C TYR A 66 2.28 -8.60 18.40
N PRO A 67 2.30 -7.82 19.51
CA PRO A 67 1.10 -7.19 20.04
C PRO A 67 0.40 -6.29 19.04
N SER A 68 -0.94 -6.21 19.13
CA SER A 68 -1.77 -5.30 18.31
C SER A 68 -1.22 -3.87 18.31
N GLN A 69 -1.21 -3.25 17.14
CA GLN A 69 -0.71 -1.90 16.92
C GLN A 69 -1.82 -0.84 16.97
N LYS A 70 -3.07 -1.27 17.10
CA LYS A 70 -4.28 -0.43 17.18
C LYS A 70 -4.46 0.50 15.98
N GLY A 71 -4.72 -0.11 14.85
CA GLY A 71 -5.12 0.55 13.62
C GLY A 71 -4.17 0.34 12.44
N ALA A 72 -4.73 0.43 11.24
CA ALA A 72 -4.06 0.08 9.98
C ALA A 72 -2.71 0.81 9.80
N SER A 73 -2.67 2.13 10.05
CA SER A 73 -1.45 2.93 9.90
C SER A 73 -0.31 2.41 10.77
N ASN A 74 -0.57 2.17 12.06
CA ASN A 74 0.44 1.65 13.01
C ASN A 74 0.85 0.23 12.64
N ASN A 75 -0.09 -0.60 12.17
CA ASN A 75 0.18 -1.95 11.72
C ASN A 75 1.13 -1.94 10.52
N PHE A 76 0.89 -1.10 9.50
CA PHE A 76 1.79 -0.95 8.36
C PHE A 76 3.18 -0.41 8.73
N PHE A 77 3.27 0.57 9.63
CA PHE A 77 4.58 1.02 10.13
C PHE A 77 5.34 -0.11 10.85
N SER A 78 4.65 -0.90 11.64
CA SER A 78 5.25 -2.03 12.37
C SER A 78 5.74 -3.12 11.42
N LEU A 79 4.94 -3.47 10.39
CA LEU A 79 5.33 -4.39 9.32
C LEU A 79 6.56 -3.86 8.57
N LEU A 80 6.51 -2.63 8.08
CA LEU A 80 7.61 -2.01 7.33
C LEU A 80 8.91 -1.97 8.16
N LYS A 81 8.83 -1.66 9.45
CA LYS A 81 10.00 -1.60 10.34
C LYS A 81 10.67 -2.95 10.51
N ARG A 82 9.88 -4.03 10.66
CA ARG A 82 10.35 -5.38 11.00
C ARG A 82 10.85 -6.19 9.80
N VAL A 83 10.24 -6.00 8.63
CA VAL A 83 10.58 -6.77 7.43
C VAL A 83 11.81 -6.20 6.75
N ASP A 84 12.78 -7.05 6.41
CA ASP A 84 13.94 -6.68 5.57
C ASP A 84 13.77 -7.24 4.16
N ALA A 85 13.73 -6.32 3.18
CA ALA A 85 13.60 -6.63 1.76
C ALA A 85 14.21 -5.52 0.91
N SER A 86 14.32 -5.76 -0.40
CA SER A 86 14.75 -4.72 -1.35
C SER A 86 13.59 -3.82 -1.77
N TYR A 87 12.39 -4.39 -1.84
CA TYR A 87 11.17 -3.72 -2.27
C TYR A 87 9.99 -4.10 -1.38
N PHE A 88 9.09 -3.13 -1.12
CA PHE A 88 7.95 -3.27 -0.21
C PHE A 88 6.67 -2.78 -0.89
N PHE A 89 5.75 -3.70 -1.16
CA PHE A 89 4.36 -3.40 -1.49
C PHE A 89 3.51 -3.35 -0.23
N PHE A 90 2.46 -2.55 -0.25
CA PHE A 90 1.45 -2.48 0.81
C PHE A 90 0.13 -3.04 0.27
N ALA A 91 -0.53 -3.87 1.07
CA ALA A 91 -1.79 -4.50 0.69
C ALA A 91 -2.81 -4.37 1.83
N ASP A 92 -3.95 -3.75 1.53
CA ASP A 92 -5.13 -3.81 2.40
C ASP A 92 -5.82 -5.17 2.22
N GLN A 93 -6.56 -5.61 3.23
CA GLN A 93 -7.16 -6.95 3.28
C GLN A 93 -8.39 -7.14 2.39
N ASP A 94 -8.96 -6.06 1.87
CA ASP A 94 -10.29 -5.98 1.25
C ASP A 94 -10.27 -5.61 -0.23
N ASP A 95 -9.09 -5.40 -0.81
CA ASP A 95 -8.89 -5.06 -2.22
C ASP A 95 -8.73 -6.31 -3.11
N VAL A 96 -8.54 -6.09 -4.41
CA VAL A 96 -8.13 -7.13 -5.37
C VAL A 96 -7.12 -6.55 -6.35
N TRP A 97 -5.92 -7.13 -6.43
CA TRP A 97 -4.89 -6.64 -7.34
C TRP A 97 -5.09 -7.19 -8.75
N MET A 98 -4.88 -6.35 -9.77
CA MET A 98 -4.79 -6.83 -11.14
C MET A 98 -3.50 -7.63 -11.33
N TYR A 99 -3.56 -8.67 -12.15
CA TYR A 99 -2.49 -9.69 -12.29
C TYR A 99 -1.09 -9.17 -12.63
N ASN A 100 -1.00 -7.97 -13.19
CA ASN A 100 0.24 -7.33 -13.65
C ASN A 100 0.70 -6.15 -12.78
N LYS A 101 0.07 -5.91 -11.63
CA LYS A 101 0.40 -4.76 -10.77
C LYS A 101 1.85 -4.79 -10.31
N MET A 102 2.31 -5.93 -9.78
CA MET A 102 3.70 -6.03 -9.32
C MET A 102 4.70 -5.81 -10.46
N GLU A 103 4.45 -6.39 -11.62
CA GLU A 103 5.32 -6.26 -12.80
C GLU A 103 5.46 -4.81 -13.25
N LYS A 104 4.35 -4.08 -13.36
CA LYS A 104 4.34 -2.69 -13.79
C LYS A 104 5.00 -1.76 -12.78
N CYS A 105 4.65 -1.89 -11.51
CA CYS A 105 5.23 -1.06 -10.45
C CYS A 105 6.74 -1.34 -10.28
N LEU A 106 7.14 -2.61 -10.25
CA LEU A 106 8.55 -2.97 -10.13
C LEU A 106 9.34 -2.59 -11.40
N GLY A 107 8.77 -2.78 -12.59
CA GLY A 107 9.39 -2.35 -13.84
C GLY A 107 9.69 -0.84 -13.84
N ARG A 108 8.75 -0.02 -13.36
CA ARG A 108 8.96 1.44 -13.23
C ARG A 108 10.01 1.77 -12.17
N MET A 109 9.96 1.13 -11.01
CA MET A 109 10.96 1.26 -9.94
C MET A 109 12.37 0.99 -10.48
N LEU A 110 12.57 -0.14 -11.15
CA LEU A 110 13.87 -0.55 -11.71
C LEU A 110 14.36 0.41 -12.81
N GLN A 111 13.45 0.99 -13.60
CA GLN A 111 13.80 2.00 -14.60
C GLN A 111 14.36 3.26 -13.93
N ILE A 112 13.75 3.74 -12.86
CA ILE A 112 14.20 4.92 -12.11
C ILE A 112 15.54 4.63 -11.44
N GLU A 113 15.71 3.47 -10.81
CA GLU A 113 16.96 3.10 -10.12
C GLU A 113 18.18 3.01 -11.04
N LYS A 114 18.00 2.76 -12.35
CA LYS A 114 19.11 2.79 -13.33
C LYS A 114 19.78 4.17 -13.42
N SER A 115 19.03 5.24 -13.21
CA SER A 115 19.52 6.62 -13.30
C SER A 115 19.73 7.30 -11.95
N THR A 116 19.30 6.66 -10.86
CA THR A 116 19.28 7.28 -9.51
C THR A 116 19.82 6.30 -8.46
N ILE A 117 21.15 6.16 -8.40
CA ILE A 117 21.79 5.22 -7.46
C ILE A 117 21.45 5.61 -6.01
N SER A 118 20.92 4.64 -5.26
CA SER A 118 20.65 4.74 -3.80
C SER A 118 19.68 5.85 -3.37
N LYS A 119 18.88 6.41 -4.28
CA LYS A 119 17.85 7.36 -3.89
C LYS A 119 16.62 6.67 -3.30
N PRO A 120 15.95 7.28 -2.29
CA PRO A 120 14.61 6.89 -1.90
C PRO A 120 13.65 7.01 -3.09
N VAL A 121 12.94 5.93 -3.41
CA VAL A 121 11.95 5.91 -4.49
C VAL A 121 10.66 5.28 -3.99
N LEU A 122 9.55 5.99 -4.20
CA LEU A 122 8.20 5.53 -4.04
C LEU A 122 7.53 5.52 -5.42
N VAL A 123 7.02 4.37 -5.84
CA VAL A 123 6.14 4.25 -7.01
C VAL A 123 4.72 4.05 -6.51
N CYS A 124 3.74 4.74 -7.06
CA CYS A 124 2.33 4.49 -6.78
C CYS A 124 1.54 4.35 -8.07
N CYS A 125 0.45 3.59 -8.04
CA CYS A 125 -0.45 3.43 -9.18
C CYS A 125 -1.83 3.99 -8.86
N ASP A 126 -2.66 4.18 -9.90
CA ASP A 126 -4.07 4.44 -9.71
C ASP A 126 -4.84 3.17 -9.33
N ALA A 127 -6.10 3.32 -8.94
CA ALA A 127 -6.98 2.23 -8.56
C ALA A 127 -8.37 2.41 -9.19
N CYS A 128 -8.98 1.29 -9.59
CA CYS A 128 -10.37 1.25 -10.00
C CYS A 128 -11.26 1.15 -8.75
N VAL A 129 -12.11 2.13 -8.51
CA VAL A 129 -13.02 2.13 -7.35
C VAL A 129 -14.21 1.22 -7.64
N THR A 130 -14.49 0.30 -6.72
CA THR A 130 -15.58 -0.68 -6.87
C THR A 130 -16.48 -0.71 -5.64
N ASP A 131 -17.67 -1.31 -5.78
CA ASP A 131 -18.50 -1.71 -4.65
C ASP A 131 -17.98 -3.02 -4.02
N GLU A 132 -18.69 -3.52 -3.01
CA GLU A 132 -18.37 -4.77 -2.32
C GLU A 132 -18.28 -6.00 -3.24
N LYS A 133 -18.99 -5.99 -4.38
CA LYS A 133 -19.06 -7.08 -5.36
C LYS A 133 -18.13 -6.87 -6.55
N LEU A 134 -17.15 -5.95 -6.44
CA LEU A 134 -16.23 -5.54 -7.50
C LEU A 134 -16.91 -4.94 -8.74
N LYS A 135 -18.14 -4.46 -8.62
CA LYS A 135 -18.77 -3.67 -9.68
C LYS A 135 -18.13 -2.28 -9.72
N VAL A 136 -17.65 -1.86 -10.88
CA VAL A 136 -16.94 -0.60 -11.05
C VAL A 136 -17.86 0.60 -10.78
N ILE A 137 -17.43 1.45 -9.84
CA ILE A 137 -18.03 2.75 -9.51
C ILE A 137 -17.30 3.86 -10.27
N SER A 138 -15.95 3.78 -10.33
CA SER A 138 -15.12 4.70 -11.08
C SER A 138 -13.88 3.97 -11.59
N PRO A 139 -13.48 4.17 -12.86
CA PRO A 139 -12.28 3.54 -13.41
C PRO A 139 -10.97 4.10 -12.81
N SER A 140 -11.02 5.25 -12.14
CA SER A 140 -9.87 5.92 -11.55
C SER A 140 -10.24 6.51 -10.18
N LEU A 141 -9.44 6.19 -9.17
CA LEU A 141 -9.53 6.80 -7.84
C LEU A 141 -9.08 8.27 -7.90
N TRP A 142 -8.05 8.56 -8.66
CA TRP A 142 -7.52 9.91 -8.79
C TRP A 142 -8.52 10.85 -9.47
N GLU A 143 -9.14 10.44 -10.59
CA GLU A 143 -10.20 11.23 -11.23
C GLU A 143 -11.40 11.45 -10.31
N ARG A 144 -11.80 10.40 -9.58
CA ARG A 144 -12.92 10.45 -8.65
C ARG A 144 -12.67 11.43 -7.49
N SER A 145 -11.48 11.40 -6.90
CA SER A 145 -11.08 12.27 -5.79
C SER A 145 -10.70 13.69 -6.23
N GLY A 146 -10.46 13.89 -7.54
CA GLY A 146 -9.91 15.14 -8.07
C GLY A 146 -8.43 15.29 -7.79
N ALA A 147 -7.73 14.17 -7.54
CA ALA A 147 -6.29 14.16 -7.39
C ALA A 147 -5.59 14.37 -8.74
N HIS A 148 -4.48 15.08 -8.68
CA HIS A 148 -3.68 15.46 -9.84
C HIS A 148 -2.23 14.97 -9.63
N PRO A 149 -1.90 13.74 -10.05
CA PRO A 149 -0.56 13.15 -9.86
C PRO A 149 0.59 13.99 -10.42
N GLU A 150 0.33 14.84 -11.42
CA GLU A 150 1.30 15.78 -11.98
C GLU A 150 1.80 16.81 -10.97
N PHE A 151 1.07 17.03 -9.89
CA PHE A 151 1.47 17.94 -8.81
C PHE A 151 2.24 17.25 -7.67
N LEU A 152 2.47 15.92 -7.74
CA LEU A 152 3.37 15.21 -6.83
C LEU A 152 4.84 15.47 -7.18
N THR A 153 5.26 16.72 -7.16
CA THR A 153 6.62 17.06 -7.58
C THR A 153 7.54 17.42 -6.41
N ASN A 154 6.97 17.76 -5.25
CA ASN A 154 7.74 18.18 -4.09
C ASN A 154 6.97 18.03 -2.77
N PHE A 155 7.72 18.24 -1.67
CA PHE A 155 7.20 18.13 -0.30
C PHE A 155 5.98 19.03 -0.04
N ASN A 156 6.01 20.29 -0.46
CA ASN A 156 4.94 21.23 -0.13
C ASN A 156 3.61 20.89 -0.81
N GLU A 157 3.66 20.49 -2.07
CA GLU A 157 2.49 20.08 -2.84
C GLU A 157 1.89 18.78 -2.26
N SER A 158 2.73 17.80 -1.93
CA SER A 158 2.30 16.55 -1.31
C SER A 158 1.73 16.74 0.10
N ALA A 159 2.27 17.69 0.87
CA ALA A 159 1.74 18.02 2.20
C ALA A 159 0.38 18.72 2.13
N ALA A 160 0.17 19.54 1.10
CA ALA A 160 -1.09 20.27 0.90
C ALA A 160 -2.23 19.38 0.36
N THR A 161 -1.89 18.39 -0.46
CA THR A 161 -2.85 17.50 -1.13
C THR A 161 -2.34 16.06 -1.17
N PRO A 162 -2.34 15.35 -0.02
CA PRO A 162 -1.93 13.95 0.01
C PRO A 162 -2.94 13.10 -0.78
N PHE A 163 -2.46 12.37 -1.79
CA PHE A 163 -3.32 11.48 -2.58
C PHE A 163 -2.69 10.12 -2.90
N VAL A 164 -1.49 9.87 -2.42
CA VAL A 164 -0.92 8.53 -2.45
C VAL A 164 -1.68 7.66 -1.46
N THR A 165 -2.27 6.58 -1.95
CA THR A 165 -3.02 5.63 -1.12
C THR A 165 -2.13 4.42 -0.81
N GLY A 166 -2.11 3.99 0.46
CA GLY A 166 -1.19 2.96 0.96
C GLY A 166 -1.14 1.71 0.09
N CYS A 167 -2.29 1.11 -0.21
CA CYS A 167 -2.38 -0.11 -1.02
C CYS A 167 -1.91 0.04 -2.48
N THR A 168 -1.63 1.26 -2.94
CA THR A 168 -1.09 1.53 -4.29
C THR A 168 0.43 1.62 -4.33
N MET A 169 1.10 1.67 -3.17
CA MET A 169 2.53 2.00 -3.05
C MET A 169 3.46 0.80 -3.25
N LEU A 170 4.62 1.11 -3.82
CA LEU A 170 5.84 0.31 -3.82
C LEU A 170 7.01 1.19 -3.36
N LEU A 171 7.72 0.76 -2.33
CA LEU A 171 8.95 1.41 -1.85
C LEU A 171 10.19 0.59 -2.20
N ASN A 172 11.31 1.26 -2.45
CA ASN A 172 12.61 0.62 -2.36
C ASN A 172 13.19 0.70 -0.93
N LYS A 173 14.29 -0.01 -0.68
CA LYS A 173 14.95 -0.05 0.64
C LYS A 173 15.37 1.34 1.11
N ALA A 174 15.88 2.19 0.23
CA ALA A 174 16.27 3.56 0.57
C ALA A 174 15.07 4.42 1.01
N ALA A 175 13.87 4.21 0.42
CA ALA A 175 12.66 4.89 0.87
C ALA A 175 12.24 4.43 2.27
N LYS A 176 12.31 3.13 2.58
CA LYS A 176 12.10 2.63 3.95
C LYS A 176 13.08 3.28 4.94
N GLU A 177 14.37 3.35 4.57
CA GLU A 177 15.43 3.95 5.40
C GLU A 177 15.25 5.45 5.61
N SER A 178 14.54 6.15 4.72
CA SER A 178 14.23 7.57 4.83
C SER A 178 13.09 7.89 5.81
N VAL A 179 12.36 6.89 6.28
CA VAL A 179 11.24 7.08 7.23
C VAL A 179 11.74 7.60 8.56
N LEU A 180 11.12 8.66 9.06
CA LEU A 180 11.46 9.29 10.34
C LEU A 180 10.81 8.53 11.51
N TRP A 181 11.41 7.40 11.88
CA TRP A 181 10.87 6.45 12.85
C TRP A 181 10.60 7.04 14.25
N ASP A 182 11.35 8.07 14.66
CA ASP A 182 11.24 8.69 15.99
C ASP A 182 9.99 9.57 16.16
N VAL A 183 9.27 9.83 15.07
CA VAL A 183 8.09 10.73 15.09
C VAL A 183 6.87 10.11 14.38
N ILE A 184 6.86 8.80 14.13
CA ILE A 184 5.73 8.11 13.46
C ILE A 184 4.43 8.20 14.25
N GLU A 185 4.49 8.36 15.57
CA GLU A 185 3.31 8.55 16.42
C GLU A 185 2.51 9.82 16.10
N LYS A 186 3.13 10.78 15.38
CA LYS A 186 2.48 12.02 14.90
C LYS A 186 1.85 11.83 13.51
N ALA A 187 2.08 10.70 12.86
CA ALA A 187 1.52 10.43 11.55
C ALA A 187 0.04 10.08 11.66
N THR A 188 -0.80 10.78 10.92
CA THR A 188 -2.23 10.44 10.81
C THR A 188 -2.40 9.17 9.97
N MET A 189 -1.70 9.09 8.85
CA MET A 189 -1.71 7.95 7.92
C MET A 189 -0.30 7.63 7.45
N HIS A 190 0.00 6.34 7.33
CA HIS A 190 1.33 5.84 6.95
C HIS A 190 1.75 6.27 5.55
N ASP A 191 0.83 6.26 4.60
CA ASP A 191 1.07 6.57 3.19
C ASP A 191 1.47 8.04 2.98
N ALA A 192 0.70 8.98 3.51
CA ALA A 192 1.02 10.40 3.46
C ALA A 192 2.35 10.69 4.16
N PHE A 193 2.58 10.10 5.35
CA PHE A 193 3.81 10.30 6.11
C PHE A 193 5.05 9.77 5.40
N ILE A 194 4.99 8.54 4.86
CA ILE A 194 6.10 7.94 4.10
C ILE A 194 6.39 8.78 2.86
N THR A 195 5.36 9.23 2.13
CA THR A 195 5.51 10.09 0.95
C THR A 195 6.28 11.37 1.29
N LEU A 196 5.92 12.03 2.40
CA LEU A 196 6.63 13.22 2.87
C LEU A 196 8.08 12.93 3.29
N CYS A 197 8.34 11.78 3.92
CA CYS A 197 9.71 11.36 4.26
C CYS A 197 10.57 11.16 3.02
N VAL A 198 10.01 10.54 1.96
CA VAL A 198 10.71 10.35 0.68
C VAL A 198 11.08 11.70 0.06
N PHE A 199 10.15 12.65 -0.02
CA PHE A 199 10.45 14.01 -0.53
C PHE A 199 11.48 14.75 0.34
N LYS A 200 11.35 14.67 1.67
CA LYS A 200 12.31 15.29 2.60
C LYS A 200 13.73 14.76 2.39
N ALA A 201 13.88 13.50 2.05
CA ALA A 201 15.17 12.86 1.74
C ALA A 201 15.63 13.10 0.28
N CYS A 202 15.06 14.07 -0.43
CA CYS A 202 15.32 14.34 -1.85
C CYS A 202 15.11 13.11 -2.76
N GLY A 203 14.17 12.25 -2.38
CA GLY A 203 13.76 11.07 -3.11
C GLY A 203 12.80 11.39 -4.25
N ILE A 204 12.31 10.33 -4.89
CA ILE A 204 11.42 10.41 -6.05
C ILE A 204 10.09 9.74 -5.68
N VAL A 205 8.98 10.43 -5.95
CA VAL A 205 7.64 9.86 -5.93
C VAL A 205 7.13 9.82 -7.37
N GLU A 206 6.85 8.62 -7.86
CA GLU A 206 6.52 8.35 -9.26
C GLU A 206 5.13 7.75 -9.42
N PRO A 207 4.17 8.48 -9.99
CA PRO A 207 2.84 7.97 -10.26
C PRO A 207 2.76 7.20 -11.59
N ILE A 208 2.14 6.02 -11.58
CA ILE A 208 1.72 5.27 -12.77
C ILE A 208 0.25 5.58 -13.02
N ARG A 209 -0.06 6.25 -14.14
CA ARG A 209 -1.43 6.63 -14.53
C ARG A 209 -2.20 5.45 -15.11
N GLU A 210 -2.21 4.35 -14.39
CA GLU A 210 -2.97 3.15 -14.75
C GLU A 210 -3.55 2.56 -13.47
N SER A 211 -4.84 2.25 -13.49
CA SER A 211 -5.49 1.51 -12.42
C SER A 211 -5.00 0.07 -12.44
N LEU A 212 -4.29 -0.34 -11.39
CA LEU A 212 -3.68 -1.67 -11.30
C LEU A 212 -4.27 -2.52 -10.18
N MET A 213 -5.38 -2.07 -9.60
CA MET A 213 -6.13 -2.80 -8.57
C MET A 213 -7.58 -2.34 -8.53
N TYR A 214 -8.42 -3.16 -7.96
CA TYR A 214 -9.78 -2.84 -7.57
C TYR A 214 -9.78 -2.40 -6.11
N TYR A 215 -10.05 -1.13 -5.87
CA TYR A 215 -10.16 -0.52 -4.55
C TYR A 215 -11.61 -0.65 -4.08
N ARG A 216 -11.84 -1.59 -3.18
CA ARG A 216 -13.18 -1.96 -2.74
C ARG A 216 -13.74 -0.97 -1.74
N GLN A 217 -15.02 -0.59 -1.94
CA GLN A 217 -15.74 0.27 -1.02
C GLN A 217 -16.82 -0.53 -0.29
N HIS A 218 -16.79 -0.48 1.05
CA HIS A 218 -17.77 -1.06 1.96
C HIS A 218 -17.85 -0.23 3.25
N GLY A 219 -18.82 -0.56 4.13
CA GLY A 219 -19.11 0.27 5.33
C GLY A 219 -17.99 0.31 6.39
N GLU A 220 -16.98 -0.56 6.28
CA GLU A 220 -15.92 -0.75 7.28
C GLU A 220 -14.54 -0.26 6.79
N ASN A 221 -14.45 0.39 5.62
CA ASN A 221 -13.19 0.98 5.18
C ASN A 221 -12.69 2.04 6.17
N THR A 222 -11.41 2.03 6.49
CA THR A 222 -10.77 3.03 7.38
C THR A 222 -10.90 4.44 6.80
N LEU A 223 -10.61 4.59 5.50
CA LEU A 223 -10.87 5.78 4.70
C LEU A 223 -11.48 5.33 3.37
N GLY A 224 -12.71 5.72 3.08
CA GLY A 224 -13.34 5.40 1.79
C GLY A 224 -12.83 6.27 0.64
N ALA A 225 -13.14 5.88 -0.61
CA ALA A 225 -12.89 6.71 -1.79
C ALA A 225 -13.84 7.93 -1.81
N TYR A 226 -13.32 9.10 -1.49
CA TYR A 226 -14.10 10.33 -1.49
C TYR A 226 -14.43 10.77 -2.93
N SER A 227 -15.63 11.37 -3.13
CA SER A 227 -15.95 12.10 -4.34
C SER A 227 -15.46 13.55 -4.25
N LYS A 228 -15.28 14.24 -5.41
CA LYS A 228 -14.93 15.67 -5.45
C LYS A 228 -15.84 16.57 -4.61
N GLU A 229 -17.09 16.18 -4.42
CA GLU A 229 -18.08 16.92 -3.62
C GLU A 229 -17.78 16.81 -2.11
N ASN A 230 -17.32 15.64 -1.65
CA ASN A 230 -16.98 15.39 -0.25
C ASN A 230 -15.59 15.90 0.14
N SER A 231 -14.62 15.95 -0.78
CA SER A 231 -13.27 16.45 -0.51
C SER A 231 -13.26 17.95 -0.15
N ARG A 232 -14.17 18.76 -0.71
CA ARG A 232 -14.31 20.19 -0.38
C ARG A 232 -14.76 20.45 1.07
N LEU A 233 -15.39 19.48 1.75
CA LEU A 233 -15.79 19.63 3.16
C LEU A 233 -14.62 19.41 4.13
N MET A 234 -13.67 18.54 3.82
CA MET A 234 -12.53 18.24 4.72
C MET A 234 -11.51 19.39 4.80
N TYR A 235 -11.41 20.24 3.79
CA TYR A 235 -10.51 21.40 3.80
C TYR A 235 -11.12 22.67 4.45
N LYS A 236 -12.30 22.55 5.07
CA LYS A 236 -12.97 23.66 5.78
C LYS A 236 -12.91 23.56 7.30
N LEU A 237 -12.19 22.59 7.84
CA LEU A 237 -11.86 22.43 9.25
C LEU A 237 -10.36 22.66 9.47
#